data_a593fda66d620a3e9a2177f0aeb2e506
#
_entry.id   a593fda66d620a3e9a2177f0aeb2e506
#
_cell.length_a   1.000
_cell.length_b   1.000
_cell.length_c   1.000
_cell.angle_alpha   90.00
_cell.angle_beta   90.00
_cell.angle_gamma   90.00
#
_symmetry.space_group_name_H-M   'P 1'
#
loop_
_entity.id
_entity.type
_entity.pdbx_description
1 polymer ?
#
loop_
_entity_poly.entity_id
_entity_poly.type
_entity_poly.pdbx_seq_one_letter_code
_entity_poly.pdbx_strand_id
1 'polypeptide(L)'
;VTNAPRPYPVGLDLEGRRVVVVGGGSVAQRRVPVLLDAGATVTLVSPELTPTLQALVDAGRLRWVDRRYAEGDLEGAWYVVAATKDSLVNARVAAEAEADRVFCVRADAVTSGSAVTPAVIRRDDVQVAVLTGDRARTAEARAVVERALLASPEAQAPDAGLAGTVALVGGGPGADDLLTVRGRRLLARADVVVADRLAPQGPLAELRPDVELVDAAKIPYGRAMAQEAINEVLVDRARRGRFVVRLKGGDPFLFGRGYEEALACAEAGVPCVVVPGVTSALSAPALAGVPVTHRGLTHELTVVSGHVPPGHPDSLVDWEALARLRGTVVVLMGVRNGPAIAEALVAGGRDAATPAAVVVDASLDTQSAHRCTLGTLADTLAHPDVRPPAILVVGEVAGLPEALGGR
;
A
#
# COMPACT_ATOMS: atom_id res chain seq x y z
N VAL A 1 -7.04 -39.76 -9.24
CA VAL A 1 -7.73 -38.44 -9.26
C VAL A 1 -9.21 -38.74 -9.13
N THR A 2 -9.79 -38.64 -7.93
CA THR A 2 -11.23 -38.84 -7.70
C THR A 2 -11.98 -37.71 -8.40
N ASN A 3 -12.80 -38.04 -9.34
CA ASN A 3 -13.64 -37.13 -10.12
C ASN A 3 -14.86 -36.70 -9.26
N ALA A 4 -14.61 -35.98 -8.15
CA ALA A 4 -15.68 -35.39 -7.34
C ALA A 4 -16.42 -34.34 -8.19
N PRO A 5 -17.76 -34.27 -8.14
CA PRO A 5 -18.52 -33.29 -8.88
C PRO A 5 -18.07 -31.87 -8.48
N ARG A 6 -17.87 -31.03 -9.49
CA ARG A 6 -17.46 -29.64 -9.28
C ARG A 6 -18.70 -28.78 -9.00
N PRO A 7 -18.62 -27.82 -8.04
CA PRO A 7 -19.71 -26.89 -7.81
C PRO A 7 -20.07 -26.12 -9.09
N TYR A 8 -21.35 -25.94 -9.34
CA TYR A 8 -21.85 -25.11 -10.43
C TYR A 8 -21.76 -23.63 -10.02
N PRO A 9 -21.01 -22.79 -10.75
CA PRO A 9 -20.85 -21.39 -10.37
C PRO A 9 -22.07 -20.56 -10.73
N VAL A 10 -22.63 -19.86 -9.75
CA VAL A 10 -23.74 -18.91 -9.91
C VAL A 10 -23.47 -17.64 -9.11
N GLY A 11 -23.98 -16.52 -9.58
CA GLY A 11 -24.14 -15.30 -8.80
C GLY A 11 -25.54 -15.28 -8.19
N LEU A 12 -25.64 -15.10 -6.87
CA LEU A 12 -26.92 -14.95 -6.19
C LEU A 12 -27.28 -13.46 -6.13
N ASP A 13 -28.44 -13.12 -6.65
CA ASP A 13 -29.08 -11.83 -6.36
C ASP A 13 -29.73 -11.91 -4.98
N LEU A 14 -29.18 -11.18 -4.02
CA LEU A 14 -29.62 -11.19 -2.63
C LEU A 14 -30.35 -9.89 -2.23
N GLU A 15 -30.63 -8.99 -3.13
CA GLU A 15 -31.31 -7.73 -2.82
C GLU A 15 -32.69 -8.00 -2.19
N GLY A 16 -32.89 -7.47 -0.99
CA GLY A 16 -34.11 -7.66 -0.18
C GLY A 16 -34.35 -9.07 0.31
N ARG A 17 -33.49 -10.06 -0.01
CA ARG A 17 -33.69 -11.46 0.36
C ARG A 17 -33.16 -11.75 1.76
N ARG A 18 -33.89 -12.60 2.49
CA ARG A 18 -33.47 -13.02 3.82
C ARG A 18 -32.27 -13.98 3.75
N VAL A 19 -31.22 -13.64 4.47
CA VAL A 19 -30.04 -14.49 4.67
C VAL A 19 -29.85 -14.73 6.16
N VAL A 20 -29.62 -15.98 6.55
CA VAL A 20 -29.39 -16.34 7.95
C VAL A 20 -27.92 -16.74 8.13
N VAL A 21 -27.28 -16.13 9.13
CA VAL A 21 -25.93 -16.47 9.55
C VAL A 21 -25.98 -17.04 10.96
N VAL A 22 -25.52 -18.26 11.14
CA VAL A 22 -25.47 -18.93 12.44
C VAL A 22 -24.06 -18.94 12.97
N GLY A 23 -23.84 -18.18 14.06
CA GLY A 23 -22.53 -17.93 14.68
C GLY A 23 -22.04 -16.50 14.51
N GLY A 24 -21.54 -15.88 15.60
CA GLY A 24 -21.13 -14.47 15.68
C GLY A 24 -19.62 -14.25 15.76
N GLY A 25 -18.81 -15.24 15.34
CA GLY A 25 -17.35 -15.20 15.41
C GLY A 25 -16.67 -14.55 14.19
N SER A 26 -15.34 -14.74 14.06
CA SER A 26 -14.51 -14.14 13.01
C SER A 26 -14.91 -14.50 11.57
N VAL A 27 -15.56 -15.63 11.34
CA VAL A 27 -16.08 -16.01 10.03
C VAL A 27 -17.29 -15.15 9.68
N ALA A 28 -18.25 -15.03 10.59
CA ALA A 28 -19.42 -14.17 10.42
C ALA A 28 -19.01 -12.71 10.23
N GLN A 29 -18.05 -12.23 11.02
CA GLN A 29 -17.51 -10.87 10.90
C GLN A 29 -17.01 -10.54 9.49
N ARG A 30 -16.44 -11.51 8.77
CA ARG A 30 -15.97 -11.33 7.38
C ARG A 30 -17.08 -11.49 6.35
N ARG A 31 -18.12 -12.27 6.64
CA ARG A 31 -19.19 -12.61 5.69
C ARG A 31 -20.34 -11.62 5.71
N VAL A 32 -20.78 -11.19 6.91
CA VAL A 32 -21.92 -10.32 7.08
C VAL A 32 -21.82 -9.02 6.29
N PRO A 33 -20.70 -8.26 6.32
CA PRO A 33 -20.59 -7.04 5.53
C PRO A 33 -20.80 -7.28 4.03
N VAL A 34 -20.23 -8.36 3.49
CA VAL A 34 -20.34 -8.70 2.07
C VAL A 34 -21.78 -9.06 1.68
N LEU A 35 -22.53 -9.71 2.56
CA LEU A 35 -23.94 -10.03 2.34
C LEU A 35 -24.81 -8.77 2.41
N LEU A 36 -24.52 -7.87 3.34
CA LEU A 36 -25.20 -6.56 3.43
C LEU A 36 -24.92 -5.68 2.20
N ASP A 37 -23.69 -5.68 1.71
CA ASP A 37 -23.31 -4.96 0.49
C ASP A 37 -23.96 -5.53 -0.78
N ALA A 38 -24.34 -6.83 -0.75
CA ALA A 38 -25.15 -7.47 -1.78
C ALA A 38 -26.67 -7.23 -1.62
N GLY A 39 -27.09 -6.32 -0.73
CA GLY A 39 -28.48 -5.96 -0.51
C GLY A 39 -29.28 -6.96 0.34
N ALA A 40 -28.65 -7.97 0.95
CA ALA A 40 -29.35 -8.97 1.74
C ALA A 40 -29.91 -8.40 3.06
N THR A 41 -31.09 -8.89 3.46
CA THR A 41 -31.60 -8.73 4.82
C THR A 41 -31.03 -9.82 5.71
N VAL A 42 -29.96 -9.48 6.46
CA VAL A 42 -29.24 -10.47 7.25
C VAL A 42 -29.78 -10.61 8.66
N THR A 43 -30.11 -11.85 9.05
CA THR A 43 -30.40 -12.25 10.43
C THR A 43 -29.25 -13.09 10.96
N LEU A 44 -28.63 -12.67 12.07
CA LEU A 44 -27.53 -13.39 12.71
C LEU A 44 -28.04 -14.04 14.01
N VAL A 45 -27.86 -15.36 14.14
CA VAL A 45 -28.24 -16.15 15.31
C VAL A 45 -26.98 -16.57 16.06
N SER A 46 -26.74 -15.99 17.22
CA SER A 46 -25.58 -16.31 18.05
C SER A 46 -25.76 -15.75 19.47
N PRO A 47 -25.31 -16.46 20.53
CA PRO A 47 -25.28 -15.91 21.90
C PRO A 47 -24.18 -14.87 22.13
N GLU A 48 -23.23 -14.74 21.20
CA GLU A 48 -22.10 -13.80 21.33
C GLU A 48 -21.80 -13.19 19.97
N LEU A 49 -21.35 -11.92 19.97
CA LEU A 49 -20.93 -11.18 18.80
C LEU A 49 -19.50 -10.66 18.95
N THR A 50 -18.79 -10.52 17.82
CA THR A 50 -17.60 -9.68 17.80
C THR A 50 -17.96 -8.20 17.86
N PRO A 51 -17.06 -7.30 18.35
CA PRO A 51 -17.33 -5.86 18.39
C PRO A 51 -17.77 -5.26 17.06
N THR A 52 -17.22 -5.76 15.94
CA THR A 52 -17.59 -5.31 14.60
C THR A 52 -19.03 -5.68 14.24
N LEU A 53 -19.48 -6.87 14.59
CA LEU A 53 -20.87 -7.29 14.35
C LEU A 53 -21.83 -6.54 15.27
N GLN A 54 -21.44 -6.28 16.53
CA GLN A 54 -22.21 -5.47 17.45
C GLN A 54 -22.45 -4.06 16.89
N ALA A 55 -21.41 -3.42 16.34
CA ALA A 55 -21.54 -2.10 15.71
C ALA A 55 -22.54 -2.09 14.53
N LEU A 56 -22.64 -3.19 13.76
CA LEU A 56 -23.64 -3.31 12.70
C LEU A 56 -25.07 -3.46 13.26
N VAL A 57 -25.23 -4.14 14.39
CA VAL A 57 -26.51 -4.25 15.11
C VAL A 57 -26.93 -2.87 15.65
N ASP A 58 -26.01 -2.17 16.31
CA ASP A 58 -26.25 -0.84 16.89
C ASP A 58 -26.62 0.19 15.80
N ALA A 59 -26.06 0.04 14.61
CA ALA A 59 -26.37 0.85 13.42
C ALA A 59 -27.69 0.45 12.73
N GLY A 60 -28.42 -0.55 13.23
CA GLY A 60 -29.67 -1.04 12.63
C GLY A 60 -29.50 -1.76 11.29
N ARG A 61 -28.27 -2.12 10.91
CA ARG A 61 -27.94 -2.78 9.64
C ARG A 61 -28.01 -4.31 9.71
N LEU A 62 -28.00 -4.88 10.91
CA LEU A 62 -27.97 -6.32 11.16
C LEU A 62 -29.02 -6.69 12.20
N ARG A 63 -29.89 -7.63 11.88
CA ARG A 63 -30.82 -8.21 12.86
C ARG A 63 -30.11 -9.29 13.65
N TRP A 64 -30.01 -9.14 14.96
CA TRP A 64 -29.42 -10.11 15.86
C TRP A 64 -30.47 -10.85 16.68
N VAL A 65 -30.30 -12.17 16.80
CA VAL A 65 -31.05 -13.07 17.64
C VAL A 65 -30.10 -13.61 18.72
N ASP A 66 -30.18 -13.04 19.93
CA ASP A 66 -29.30 -13.34 21.07
C ASP A 66 -29.68 -14.67 21.71
N ARG A 67 -29.34 -15.76 21.05
CA ARG A 67 -29.45 -17.13 21.55
C ARG A 67 -28.74 -18.10 20.65
N ARG A 68 -28.63 -19.35 21.14
CA ARG A 68 -28.16 -20.45 20.31
C ARG A 68 -29.17 -20.77 19.21
N TYR A 69 -28.67 -21.32 18.10
CA TYR A 69 -29.49 -21.80 17.00
C TYR A 69 -30.54 -22.82 17.46
N ALA A 70 -31.74 -22.69 16.95
CA ALA A 70 -32.87 -23.63 17.13
C ALA A 70 -33.50 -23.93 15.75
N GLU A 71 -34.10 -25.10 15.62
CA GLU A 71 -34.86 -25.49 14.44
C GLU A 71 -35.97 -24.48 14.15
N GLY A 72 -36.18 -24.14 12.89
CA GLY A 72 -37.09 -23.08 12.44
C GLY A 72 -36.40 -21.71 12.24
N ASP A 73 -35.16 -21.52 12.68
CA ASP A 73 -34.44 -20.25 12.47
C ASP A 73 -34.22 -19.94 11.01
N LEU A 74 -34.23 -20.94 10.14
CA LEU A 74 -34.00 -20.81 8.72
C LEU A 74 -35.26 -20.52 7.88
N GLU A 75 -36.44 -20.48 8.51
CA GLU A 75 -37.71 -20.27 7.81
C GLU A 75 -37.65 -19.01 6.91
N GLY A 76 -37.98 -19.17 5.63
CA GLY A 76 -37.96 -18.10 4.63
C GLY A 76 -36.58 -17.58 4.25
N ALA A 77 -35.50 -18.24 4.65
CA ALA A 77 -34.15 -17.91 4.18
C ALA A 77 -33.95 -18.36 2.73
N TRP A 78 -33.19 -17.57 1.96
CA TRP A 78 -32.72 -17.92 0.63
C TRP A 78 -31.30 -18.50 0.66
N TYR A 79 -30.53 -18.08 1.64
CA TYR A 79 -29.16 -18.47 1.78
C TYR A 79 -28.76 -18.52 3.25
N VAL A 80 -27.95 -19.52 3.62
CA VAL A 80 -27.54 -19.78 5.00
C VAL A 80 -26.02 -19.92 5.09
N VAL A 81 -25.44 -19.33 6.14
CA VAL A 81 -24.04 -19.51 6.50
C VAL A 81 -23.94 -20.13 7.90
N ALA A 82 -23.52 -21.38 7.98
CA ALA A 82 -23.22 -22.06 9.25
C ALA A 82 -21.75 -21.83 9.61
N ALA A 83 -21.51 -21.01 10.62
CA ALA A 83 -20.20 -20.50 11.00
C ALA A 83 -19.93 -20.51 12.51
N THR A 84 -20.47 -21.49 13.22
CA THR A 84 -20.18 -21.69 14.65
C THR A 84 -18.87 -22.47 14.85
N LYS A 85 -18.38 -22.49 16.07
CA LYS A 85 -17.24 -23.35 16.47
C LYS A 85 -17.65 -24.81 16.67
N ASP A 86 -18.95 -25.08 16.78
CA ASP A 86 -19.53 -26.41 17.02
C ASP A 86 -19.93 -27.04 15.68
N SER A 87 -19.20 -28.06 15.26
CA SER A 87 -19.45 -28.77 14.01
C SER A 87 -20.78 -29.54 13.99
N LEU A 88 -21.30 -29.93 15.17
CA LEU A 88 -22.61 -30.58 15.26
C LEU A 88 -23.75 -29.57 15.02
N VAL A 89 -23.62 -28.36 15.54
CA VAL A 89 -24.56 -27.28 15.24
C VAL A 89 -24.52 -26.95 13.75
N ASN A 90 -23.33 -26.79 13.17
CA ASN A 90 -23.18 -26.52 11.73
C ASN A 90 -23.77 -27.64 10.85
N ALA A 91 -23.67 -28.91 11.29
CA ALA A 91 -24.29 -30.05 10.59
C ALA A 91 -25.82 -30.02 10.67
N ARG A 92 -26.39 -29.66 11.82
CA ARG A 92 -27.84 -29.50 12.00
C ARG A 92 -28.39 -28.38 11.14
N VAL A 93 -27.71 -27.21 11.12
CA VAL A 93 -28.07 -26.09 10.25
C VAL A 93 -28.08 -26.52 8.78
N ALA A 94 -27.05 -27.25 8.33
CA ALA A 94 -26.98 -27.72 6.95
C ALA A 94 -28.06 -28.75 6.62
N ALA A 95 -28.42 -29.63 7.57
CA ALA A 95 -29.48 -30.61 7.39
C ALA A 95 -30.86 -29.96 7.28
N GLU A 96 -31.17 -28.96 8.11
CA GLU A 96 -32.41 -28.19 8.02
C GLU A 96 -32.46 -27.41 6.71
N ALA A 97 -31.37 -26.72 6.33
CA ALA A 97 -31.28 -25.99 5.05
C ALA A 97 -31.50 -26.92 3.83
N GLU A 98 -30.97 -28.15 3.86
CA GLU A 98 -31.19 -29.14 2.82
C GLU A 98 -32.65 -29.56 2.74
N ALA A 99 -33.29 -29.83 3.88
CA ALA A 99 -34.71 -30.19 3.96
C ALA A 99 -35.61 -29.07 3.38
N ASP A 100 -35.26 -27.81 3.66
CA ASP A 100 -35.98 -26.64 3.19
C ASP A 100 -35.56 -26.18 1.78
N ARG A 101 -34.62 -26.89 1.13
CA ARG A 101 -34.06 -26.57 -0.19
C ARG A 101 -33.41 -25.17 -0.23
N VAL A 102 -32.76 -24.78 0.84
CA VAL A 102 -32.03 -23.52 0.98
C VAL A 102 -30.54 -23.77 0.80
N PHE A 103 -29.86 -22.94 0.01
CA PHE A 103 -28.41 -23.08 -0.15
C PHE A 103 -27.68 -22.75 1.15
N CYS A 104 -26.84 -23.68 1.60
CA CYS A 104 -26.09 -23.57 2.85
C CYS A 104 -24.58 -23.71 2.62
N VAL A 105 -23.81 -22.75 3.13
CA VAL A 105 -22.36 -22.84 3.24
C VAL A 105 -21.97 -23.23 4.66
N ARG A 106 -21.19 -24.28 4.80
CA ARG A 106 -20.53 -24.66 6.05
C ARG A 106 -19.09 -24.10 6.09
N ALA A 107 -18.79 -23.31 7.11
CA ALA A 107 -17.46 -22.71 7.25
C ALA A 107 -16.38 -23.71 7.74
N ASP A 108 -16.79 -24.74 8.45
CA ASP A 108 -15.95 -25.79 9.02
C ASP A 108 -15.71 -26.98 8.07
N ALA A 109 -16.63 -27.22 7.12
CA ALA A 109 -16.59 -28.36 6.23
C ALA A 109 -17.08 -27.99 4.82
N VAL A 110 -16.17 -27.51 3.98
CA VAL A 110 -16.46 -26.91 2.66
C VAL A 110 -17.23 -27.85 1.72
N THR A 111 -17.05 -29.16 1.85
CA THR A 111 -17.71 -30.17 1.00
C THR A 111 -19.03 -30.67 1.58
N SER A 112 -19.44 -30.22 2.74
CA SER A 112 -20.63 -30.74 3.47
C SER A 112 -21.79 -29.76 3.52
N GLY A 113 -21.75 -28.71 2.69
CA GLY A 113 -22.86 -27.79 2.44
C GLY A 113 -23.35 -27.92 0.99
N SER A 114 -24.56 -27.42 0.71
CA SER A 114 -25.11 -27.35 -0.65
C SER A 114 -24.54 -26.20 -1.49
N ALA A 115 -23.75 -25.29 -0.87
CA ALA A 115 -23.06 -24.18 -1.53
C ALA A 115 -21.62 -24.02 -1.04
N VAL A 116 -20.77 -23.48 -1.90
CA VAL A 116 -19.37 -23.18 -1.61
C VAL A 116 -19.12 -21.71 -1.89
N THR A 117 -18.47 -21.01 -0.93
CA THR A 117 -18.08 -19.62 -1.16
C THR A 117 -16.76 -19.56 -1.92
N PRO A 118 -16.72 -18.93 -3.10
CA PRO A 118 -15.49 -18.71 -3.86
C PRO A 118 -14.58 -17.68 -3.20
N ALA A 119 -13.30 -17.68 -3.59
CA ALA A 119 -12.49 -16.47 -3.45
C ALA A 119 -12.93 -15.47 -4.52
N VAL A 120 -13.25 -14.25 -4.12
CA VAL A 120 -13.76 -13.24 -5.04
C VAL A 120 -12.73 -12.13 -5.20
N ILE A 121 -12.49 -11.73 -6.45
CA ILE A 121 -11.76 -10.54 -6.85
C ILE A 121 -12.81 -9.56 -7.35
N ARG A 122 -12.81 -8.35 -6.81
CA ARG A 122 -13.70 -7.25 -7.26
C ARG A 122 -12.86 -6.14 -7.83
N ARG A 123 -13.23 -5.71 -9.01
CA ARG A 123 -12.59 -4.59 -9.67
C ARG A 123 -13.61 -3.83 -10.50
N ASP A 124 -13.84 -2.58 -10.15
CA ASP A 124 -14.85 -1.74 -10.78
C ASP A 124 -16.20 -2.49 -10.83
N ASP A 125 -16.76 -2.73 -12.00
CA ASP A 125 -17.98 -3.51 -12.24
C ASP A 125 -17.73 -5.01 -12.47
N VAL A 126 -16.46 -5.46 -12.51
CA VAL A 126 -16.09 -6.85 -12.73
C VAL A 126 -15.92 -7.59 -11.41
N GLN A 127 -16.58 -8.74 -11.29
CA GLN A 127 -16.37 -9.70 -10.21
C GLN A 127 -15.90 -11.04 -10.79
N VAL A 128 -14.77 -11.54 -10.29
CA VAL A 128 -14.26 -12.87 -10.66
C VAL A 128 -14.29 -13.78 -9.45
N ALA A 129 -14.98 -14.89 -9.57
CA ALA A 129 -15.08 -15.92 -8.56
C ALA A 129 -14.12 -17.07 -8.88
N VAL A 130 -13.21 -17.40 -7.96
CA VAL A 130 -12.23 -18.47 -8.11
C VAL A 130 -12.61 -19.62 -7.17
N LEU A 131 -12.88 -20.78 -7.75
CA LEU A 131 -13.18 -22.02 -7.03
C LEU A 131 -12.14 -23.09 -7.39
N THR A 132 -11.49 -23.66 -6.39
CA THR A 132 -10.65 -24.86 -6.52
C THR A 132 -10.95 -25.83 -5.39
N GLY A 133 -10.52 -27.08 -5.50
CA GLY A 133 -10.66 -28.07 -4.42
C GLY A 133 -9.68 -27.85 -3.24
N ASP A 134 -8.77 -26.89 -3.32
CA ASP A 134 -7.71 -26.66 -2.36
C ASP A 134 -7.50 -25.15 -2.08
N ARG A 135 -7.24 -24.79 -0.82
CA ARG A 135 -7.08 -23.38 -0.41
C ARG A 135 -5.82 -22.74 -0.97
N ALA A 136 -4.70 -23.47 -1.03
CA ALA A 136 -3.44 -22.92 -1.54
C ALA A 136 -3.56 -22.66 -3.04
N ARG A 137 -4.10 -23.61 -3.81
CA ARG A 137 -4.41 -23.42 -5.23
C ARG A 137 -5.40 -22.29 -5.49
N THR A 138 -6.38 -22.10 -4.59
CA THR A 138 -7.32 -20.97 -4.71
C THR A 138 -6.59 -19.63 -4.55
N ALA A 139 -5.65 -19.55 -3.60
CA ALA A 139 -4.86 -18.34 -3.38
C ALA A 139 -3.93 -18.02 -4.56
N GLU A 140 -3.23 -19.04 -5.10
CA GLU A 140 -2.38 -18.90 -6.29
C GLU A 140 -3.19 -18.50 -7.54
N ALA A 141 -4.29 -19.19 -7.82
CA ALA A 141 -5.15 -18.88 -8.95
C ALA A 141 -5.75 -17.48 -8.82
N ARG A 142 -6.15 -17.06 -7.61
CA ARG A 142 -6.60 -15.70 -7.33
C ARG A 142 -5.53 -14.68 -7.67
N ALA A 143 -4.28 -14.90 -7.23
CA ALA A 143 -3.17 -13.97 -7.47
C ALA A 143 -2.84 -13.85 -8.97
N VAL A 144 -2.94 -14.94 -9.74
CA VAL A 144 -2.76 -14.93 -11.19
C VAL A 144 -3.87 -14.13 -11.87
N VAL A 145 -5.13 -14.37 -11.52
CA VAL A 145 -6.28 -13.66 -12.09
C VAL A 145 -6.23 -12.18 -11.74
N GLU A 146 -5.87 -11.86 -10.49
CA GLU A 146 -5.74 -10.47 -10.04
C GLU A 146 -4.68 -9.71 -10.84
N ARG A 147 -3.52 -10.33 -11.09
CA ARG A 147 -2.48 -9.77 -11.98
C ARG A 147 -2.97 -9.62 -13.42
N ALA A 148 -3.66 -10.62 -13.96
CA ALA A 148 -4.19 -10.57 -15.32
C ALA A 148 -5.23 -9.44 -15.49
N LEU A 149 -6.11 -9.25 -14.51
CA LEU A 149 -7.05 -8.12 -14.50
C LEU A 149 -6.35 -6.77 -14.39
N LEU A 150 -5.22 -6.70 -13.67
CA LEU A 150 -4.40 -5.48 -13.60
C LEU A 150 -3.69 -5.17 -14.92
N ALA A 151 -3.38 -6.19 -15.72
CA ALA A 151 -2.70 -6.07 -17.00
C ALA A 151 -3.68 -6.03 -18.21
N SER A 152 -5.01 -6.11 -17.98
CA SER A 152 -5.97 -6.12 -19.09
C SER A 152 -6.01 -4.78 -19.81
N PRO A 153 -6.20 -4.74 -21.15
CA PRO A 153 -6.31 -3.50 -21.93
C PRO A 153 -7.43 -2.58 -21.46
N GLU A 154 -8.59 -3.12 -21.05
CA GLU A 154 -9.71 -2.35 -20.50
C GLU A 154 -9.35 -1.67 -19.19
N ALA A 155 -8.52 -2.34 -18.38
CA ALA A 155 -7.99 -1.77 -17.15
C ALA A 155 -6.97 -0.66 -17.38
N GLN A 156 -6.37 -0.63 -18.56
CA GLN A 156 -5.37 0.34 -19.00
C GLN A 156 -5.99 1.44 -19.88
N ALA A 157 -7.27 1.31 -20.28
CA ALA A 157 -7.93 2.34 -21.07
C ALA A 157 -7.96 3.68 -20.32
N PRO A 158 -7.75 4.81 -21.03
CA PRO A 158 -7.88 6.14 -20.45
C PRO A 158 -9.27 6.29 -19.82
N ASP A 159 -9.32 6.78 -18.59
CA ASP A 159 -10.58 7.11 -17.94
C ASP A 159 -11.04 8.50 -18.44
N ALA A 160 -12.23 8.57 -19.04
CA ALA A 160 -12.78 9.84 -19.52
C ALA A 160 -12.87 10.90 -18.41
N GLY A 161 -12.96 10.47 -17.13
CA GLY A 161 -12.93 11.36 -15.97
C GLY A 161 -11.54 11.91 -15.62
N LEU A 162 -10.47 11.35 -16.19
CA LEU A 162 -9.08 11.79 -15.94
C LEU A 162 -8.50 12.61 -17.09
N ALA A 163 -9.20 12.74 -18.20
CA ALA A 163 -8.76 13.56 -19.34
C ALA A 163 -8.45 15.00 -18.87
N GLY A 164 -7.29 15.53 -19.27
CA GLY A 164 -6.86 16.87 -18.87
C GLY A 164 -6.41 17.00 -17.41
N THR A 165 -6.16 15.89 -16.71
CA THR A 165 -5.74 15.85 -15.29
C THR A 165 -4.27 15.49 -15.18
N VAL A 166 -3.58 16.04 -14.17
CA VAL A 166 -2.26 15.62 -13.75
C VAL A 166 -2.37 14.82 -12.46
N ALA A 167 -1.72 13.65 -12.38
CA ALA A 167 -1.56 12.88 -11.15
C ALA A 167 -0.09 12.88 -10.71
N LEU A 168 0.19 13.45 -9.53
CA LEU A 168 1.51 13.36 -8.90
C LEU A 168 1.56 12.06 -8.11
N VAL A 169 2.33 11.09 -8.56
CA VAL A 169 2.37 9.74 -8.00
C VAL A 169 3.73 9.46 -7.36
N GLY A 170 3.72 9.11 -6.08
CA GLY A 170 4.91 8.61 -5.40
C GLY A 170 5.22 7.18 -5.81
N GLY A 171 6.41 6.97 -6.35
CA GLY A 171 6.90 5.69 -6.85
C GLY A 171 7.52 4.78 -5.78
N GLY A 172 7.64 5.26 -4.52
CA GLY A 172 8.28 4.49 -3.47
C GLY A 172 9.82 4.56 -3.51
N PRO A 173 10.52 3.73 -2.70
CA PRO A 173 11.96 3.78 -2.55
C PRO A 173 12.75 3.15 -3.71
N GLY A 174 12.09 2.43 -4.62
CA GLY A 174 12.73 1.81 -5.78
C GLY A 174 12.12 0.48 -6.21
N ALA A 175 11.78 -0.41 -5.27
CA ALA A 175 11.13 -1.69 -5.60
C ALA A 175 9.71 -1.49 -6.15
N ASP A 176 9.38 -2.26 -7.18
CA ASP A 176 8.11 -2.15 -7.92
C ASP A 176 6.88 -2.49 -7.09
N ASP A 177 7.03 -3.39 -6.10
CA ASP A 177 5.98 -3.82 -5.18
C ASP A 177 5.71 -2.82 -4.04
N LEU A 178 6.57 -1.82 -3.88
CA LEU A 178 6.38 -0.69 -2.96
C LEU A 178 5.69 0.52 -3.62
N LEU A 179 5.35 0.43 -4.88
CA LEU A 179 4.43 1.34 -5.53
C LEU A 179 3.02 1.09 -5.00
N THR A 180 2.32 2.13 -4.58
CA THR A 180 0.95 1.98 -4.07
C THR A 180 0.02 1.42 -5.14
N VAL A 181 -1.00 0.64 -4.74
CA VAL A 181 -2.01 0.10 -5.66
C VAL A 181 -2.68 1.22 -6.46
N ARG A 182 -2.98 2.36 -5.82
CA ARG A 182 -3.55 3.53 -6.50
C ARG A 182 -2.59 4.12 -7.52
N GLY A 183 -1.30 4.24 -7.17
CA GLY A 183 -0.28 4.73 -8.09
C GLY A 183 -0.14 3.86 -9.33
N ARG A 184 -0.08 2.53 -9.15
CA ARG A 184 0.00 1.56 -10.25
C ARG A 184 -1.23 1.64 -11.17
N ARG A 185 -2.44 1.80 -10.61
CA ARG A 185 -3.67 1.94 -11.40
C ARG A 185 -3.68 3.20 -12.25
N LEU A 186 -3.25 4.34 -11.70
CA LEU A 186 -3.19 5.58 -12.46
C LEU A 186 -2.11 5.52 -13.54
N LEU A 187 -0.96 4.92 -13.23
CA LEU A 187 0.13 4.75 -14.19
C LEU A 187 -0.31 3.89 -15.40
N ALA A 188 -1.06 2.81 -15.17
CA ALA A 188 -1.59 1.96 -16.24
C ALA A 188 -2.60 2.67 -17.17
N ARG A 189 -3.22 3.76 -16.70
CA ARG A 189 -4.21 4.57 -17.45
C ARG A 189 -3.61 5.81 -18.10
N ALA A 190 -2.35 6.11 -17.84
CA ALA A 190 -1.71 7.33 -18.31
C ALA A 190 -1.63 7.40 -19.84
N ASP A 191 -1.83 8.58 -20.38
CA ASP A 191 -1.49 8.91 -21.78
C ASP A 191 -0.07 9.44 -21.88
N VAL A 192 0.40 10.09 -20.81
CA VAL A 192 1.74 10.65 -20.69
C VAL A 192 2.28 10.33 -19.31
N VAL A 193 3.51 9.84 -19.25
CA VAL A 193 4.25 9.63 -18.00
C VAL A 193 5.49 10.50 -18.01
N VAL A 194 5.61 11.36 -17.00
CA VAL A 194 6.82 12.17 -16.76
C VAL A 194 7.53 11.58 -15.55
N ALA A 195 8.65 10.90 -15.77
CA ALA A 195 9.33 10.10 -14.73
C ALA A 195 10.64 10.71 -14.29
N ASP A 196 10.92 10.66 -12.97
CA ASP A 196 12.25 10.99 -12.42
C ASP A 196 13.23 9.83 -12.57
N ARG A 197 14.52 10.13 -12.44
CA ARG A 197 15.60 9.14 -12.41
C ARG A 197 15.43 8.07 -11.32
N LEU A 198 14.82 8.42 -10.19
CA LEU A 198 14.58 7.53 -9.05
C LEU A 198 13.21 6.85 -9.10
N ALA A 199 12.45 7.01 -10.17
CA ALA A 199 11.20 6.29 -10.37
C ALA A 199 11.45 4.78 -10.59
N PRO A 200 10.57 3.88 -10.09
CA PRO A 200 10.71 2.45 -10.29
C PRO A 200 10.61 2.11 -11.79
N GLN A 201 11.52 1.25 -12.27
CA GLN A 201 11.67 0.98 -13.71
C GLN A 201 10.72 -0.11 -14.21
N GLY A 202 10.38 -1.10 -13.39
CA GLY A 202 9.47 -2.17 -13.79
C GLY A 202 8.11 -1.66 -14.23
N PRO A 203 7.41 -0.81 -13.45
CA PRO A 203 6.15 -0.21 -13.87
C PRO A 203 6.25 0.65 -15.14
N LEU A 204 7.41 1.26 -15.42
CA LEU A 204 7.64 1.99 -16.67
C LEU A 204 7.78 1.06 -17.87
N ALA A 205 8.36 -0.13 -17.67
CA ALA A 205 8.47 -1.15 -18.71
C ALA A 205 7.12 -1.82 -19.05
N GLU A 206 6.15 -1.77 -18.12
CA GLU A 206 4.80 -2.31 -18.29
C GLU A 206 3.83 -1.32 -18.97
N LEU A 207 4.27 -0.11 -19.31
CA LEU A 207 3.41 0.90 -19.96
C LEU A 207 2.94 0.43 -21.33
N ARG A 208 1.74 0.86 -21.72
CA ARG A 208 1.22 0.64 -23.07
C ARG A 208 2.15 1.28 -24.11
N PRO A 209 2.25 0.68 -25.31
CA PRO A 209 3.14 1.20 -26.36
C PRO A 209 2.81 2.62 -26.86
N ASP A 210 1.60 3.08 -26.65
CA ASP A 210 1.10 4.40 -27.10
C ASP A 210 1.30 5.50 -26.03
N VAL A 211 1.82 5.17 -24.86
CA VAL A 211 2.11 6.14 -23.79
C VAL A 211 3.33 6.98 -24.12
N GLU A 212 3.19 8.30 -24.07
CA GLU A 212 4.33 9.21 -24.17
C GLU A 212 5.15 9.15 -22.86
N LEU A 213 6.38 8.61 -22.91
CA LEU A 213 7.28 8.62 -21.76
C LEU A 213 8.26 9.78 -21.86
N VAL A 214 8.19 10.70 -20.91
CA VAL A 214 9.11 11.84 -20.77
C VAL A 214 10.05 11.58 -19.60
N ASP A 215 11.33 11.45 -19.88
CA ASP A 215 12.39 11.28 -18.87
C ASP A 215 12.83 12.66 -18.36
N ALA A 216 12.38 13.02 -17.15
CA ALA A 216 12.71 14.29 -16.50
C ALA A 216 14.21 14.38 -16.10
N ALA A 217 14.96 13.27 -16.12
CA ALA A 217 16.39 13.24 -15.88
C ALA A 217 17.22 13.57 -17.13
N LYS A 218 16.62 13.45 -18.32
CA LYS A 218 17.29 13.71 -19.59
C LYS A 218 16.79 14.99 -20.21
N ILE A 219 17.73 15.92 -20.42
CA ILE A 219 17.50 17.06 -21.30
C ILE A 219 18.46 17.01 -22.46
N PRO A 220 18.12 17.66 -23.59
CA PRO A 220 19.11 18.07 -24.55
C PRO A 220 20.21 18.85 -23.81
N TYR A 221 21.48 18.33 -23.84
CA TYR A 221 22.68 18.89 -23.21
C TYR A 221 23.11 18.33 -21.82
N GLY A 222 22.56 17.22 -21.35
CA GLY A 222 23.11 16.46 -20.20
C GLY A 222 22.92 17.08 -18.81
N ARG A 223 22.01 18.03 -18.64
CA ARG A 223 21.59 18.58 -17.33
C ARG A 223 20.17 18.15 -17.01
N ALA A 224 19.82 18.03 -15.72
CA ALA A 224 18.44 17.74 -15.29
C ALA A 224 17.47 18.86 -15.75
N MET A 225 16.23 18.52 -16.17
CA MET A 225 15.22 19.53 -16.56
C MET A 225 15.04 20.54 -15.44
N ALA A 226 15.12 21.81 -15.78
CA ALA A 226 14.69 22.86 -14.87
C ALA A 226 13.26 22.56 -14.44
N GLN A 227 12.90 22.88 -13.20
CA GLN A 227 11.55 22.60 -12.67
C GLN A 227 10.46 23.25 -13.54
N GLU A 228 10.75 24.44 -14.05
CA GLU A 228 9.87 25.19 -14.94
C GLU A 228 9.54 24.40 -16.21
N ALA A 229 10.52 23.75 -16.83
CA ALA A 229 10.31 22.93 -18.02
C ALA A 229 9.49 21.67 -17.72
N ILE A 230 9.64 21.07 -16.53
CA ILE A 230 8.79 19.97 -16.08
C ILE A 230 7.34 20.46 -15.93
N ASN A 231 7.15 21.59 -15.24
CA ASN A 231 5.83 22.19 -15.04
C ASN A 231 5.14 22.52 -16.38
N GLU A 232 5.90 23.06 -17.34
CA GLU A 232 5.40 23.35 -18.69
C GLU A 232 4.92 22.08 -19.41
N VAL A 233 5.68 20.99 -19.34
CA VAL A 233 5.32 19.71 -19.95
C VAL A 233 4.03 19.16 -19.31
N LEU A 234 3.92 19.16 -17.98
CA LEU A 234 2.73 18.67 -17.28
C LEU A 234 1.48 19.43 -17.71
N VAL A 235 1.55 20.77 -17.69
CA VAL A 235 0.44 21.66 -18.03
C VAL A 235 0.08 21.56 -19.51
N ASP A 236 1.06 21.57 -20.42
CA ASP A 236 0.82 21.51 -21.87
C ASP A 236 0.10 20.21 -22.25
N ARG A 237 0.56 19.06 -21.76
CA ARG A 237 -0.05 17.76 -22.07
C ARG A 237 -1.46 17.64 -21.51
N ALA A 238 -1.68 18.12 -20.27
CA ALA A 238 -3.02 18.11 -19.66
C ALA A 238 -3.99 19.03 -20.40
N ARG A 239 -3.58 20.23 -20.80
CA ARG A 239 -4.41 21.15 -21.60
C ARG A 239 -4.80 20.61 -22.97
N ARG A 240 -4.04 19.67 -23.53
CA ARG A 240 -4.39 18.93 -24.75
C ARG A 240 -5.36 17.76 -24.47
N GLY A 241 -5.93 17.68 -23.26
CA GLY A 241 -6.88 16.63 -22.88
C GLY A 241 -6.23 15.30 -22.51
N ARG A 242 -4.89 15.24 -22.38
CA ARG A 242 -4.18 14.00 -21.99
C ARG A 242 -4.22 13.80 -20.48
N PHE A 243 -4.32 12.54 -20.04
CA PHE A 243 -4.08 12.19 -18.65
C PHE A 243 -2.59 12.02 -18.40
N VAL A 244 -2.04 12.86 -17.53
CA VAL A 244 -0.60 12.93 -17.26
C VAL A 244 -0.31 12.36 -15.89
N VAL A 245 0.59 11.38 -15.81
CA VAL A 245 1.15 10.89 -14.55
C VAL A 245 2.58 11.41 -14.39
N ARG A 246 2.79 12.16 -13.33
CA ARG A 246 4.12 12.57 -12.85
C ARG A 246 4.61 11.54 -11.83
N LEU A 247 5.47 10.62 -12.24
CA LEU A 247 6.01 9.57 -11.37
C LEU A 247 7.32 10.03 -10.72
N LYS A 248 7.32 10.09 -9.38
CA LYS A 248 8.42 10.63 -8.57
C LYS A 248 8.97 9.55 -7.64
N GLY A 249 10.29 9.48 -7.43
CA GLY A 249 10.86 8.62 -6.39
C GLY A 249 10.38 9.01 -4.99
N GLY A 250 10.16 8.04 -4.11
CA GLY A 250 9.65 8.26 -2.75
C GLY A 250 8.21 8.80 -2.71
N ASP A 251 8.01 9.88 -1.96
CA ASP A 251 6.76 10.62 -1.83
C ASP A 251 6.85 11.96 -2.57
N PRO A 252 5.81 12.41 -3.30
CA PRO A 252 5.84 13.64 -4.09
C PRO A 252 6.09 14.90 -3.26
N PHE A 253 5.64 14.93 -2.01
CA PHE A 253 5.65 16.13 -1.15
C PHE A 253 6.78 16.14 -0.12
N LEU A 254 7.54 15.05 0.01
CA LEU A 254 8.71 15.04 0.87
C LEU A 254 9.99 15.27 0.06
N PHE A 255 10.48 16.50 0.02
CA PHE A 255 11.66 16.95 -0.75
C PHE A 255 11.61 16.63 -2.24
N GLY A 256 10.43 16.32 -2.76
CA GLY A 256 10.20 15.97 -4.16
C GLY A 256 9.71 17.13 -5.03
N ARG A 257 9.54 18.35 -4.48
CA ARG A 257 9.03 19.54 -5.19
C ARG A 257 7.63 19.36 -5.81
N GLY A 258 6.87 18.30 -5.42
CA GLY A 258 5.56 18.03 -6.00
C GLY A 258 4.54 19.14 -5.71
N TYR A 259 4.71 19.89 -4.62
CA TYR A 259 3.83 21.03 -4.34
C TYR A 259 4.01 22.17 -5.36
N GLU A 260 5.24 22.43 -5.83
CA GLU A 260 5.51 23.38 -6.90
C GLU A 260 4.84 22.97 -8.22
N GLU A 261 4.86 21.66 -8.54
CA GLU A 261 4.18 21.09 -9.70
C GLU A 261 2.65 21.21 -9.57
N ALA A 262 2.10 20.98 -8.36
CA ALA A 262 0.67 21.15 -8.08
C ALA A 262 0.23 22.62 -8.20
N LEU A 263 1.05 23.58 -7.73
CA LEU A 263 0.78 25.01 -7.88
C LEU A 263 0.75 25.43 -9.36
N ALA A 264 1.72 24.99 -10.15
CA ALA A 264 1.76 25.28 -11.60
C ALA A 264 0.52 24.72 -12.31
N CYS A 265 0.02 23.55 -11.94
CA CYS A 265 -1.23 22.99 -12.44
C CYS A 265 -2.42 23.89 -12.03
N ALA A 266 -2.50 24.29 -10.76
CA ALA A 266 -3.59 25.13 -10.26
C ALA A 266 -3.63 26.50 -10.96
N GLU A 267 -2.50 27.17 -11.11
CA GLU A 267 -2.36 28.44 -11.84
C GLU A 267 -2.77 28.32 -13.31
N ALA A 268 -2.52 27.14 -13.90
CA ALA A 268 -2.92 26.82 -15.28
C ALA A 268 -4.38 26.39 -15.44
N GLY A 269 -5.14 26.26 -14.33
CA GLY A 269 -6.51 25.72 -14.33
C GLY A 269 -6.59 24.23 -14.65
N VAL A 270 -5.50 23.48 -14.46
CA VAL A 270 -5.41 22.03 -14.71
C VAL A 270 -5.73 21.28 -13.41
N PRO A 271 -6.71 20.36 -13.42
CA PRO A 271 -6.96 19.51 -12.25
C PRO A 271 -5.72 18.68 -11.88
N CYS A 272 -5.40 18.65 -10.60
CA CYS A 272 -4.25 17.89 -10.10
C CYS A 272 -4.67 17.00 -8.91
N VAL A 273 -4.25 15.74 -8.93
CA VAL A 273 -4.45 14.81 -7.83
C VAL A 273 -3.10 14.31 -7.31
N VAL A 274 -3.02 14.03 -6.02
CA VAL A 274 -1.79 13.54 -5.38
C VAL A 274 -2.02 12.13 -4.84
N VAL A 275 -1.09 11.24 -5.14
CA VAL A 275 -1.02 9.88 -4.60
C VAL A 275 0.26 9.77 -3.78
N PRO A 276 0.17 9.70 -2.45
CA PRO A 276 1.34 9.50 -1.59
C PRO A 276 2.14 8.26 -1.99
N GLY A 277 3.44 8.32 -1.79
CA GLY A 277 4.35 7.20 -1.98
C GLY A 277 5.00 6.77 -0.67
N VAL A 278 5.58 5.57 -0.67
CA VAL A 278 6.40 5.08 0.44
C VAL A 278 7.71 5.87 0.44
N THR A 279 7.85 6.80 1.39
CA THR A 279 9.05 7.63 1.45
C THR A 279 10.29 6.84 1.89
N SER A 280 11.42 7.06 1.22
CA SER A 280 12.72 6.49 1.59
C SER A 280 13.20 6.92 2.97
N ALA A 281 12.72 8.05 3.50
CA ALA A 281 13.03 8.49 4.86
C ALA A 281 12.64 7.47 5.94
N LEU A 282 11.57 6.73 5.72
CA LEU A 282 11.06 5.71 6.65
C LEU A 282 11.37 4.29 6.15
N SER A 283 11.25 4.05 4.86
CA SER A 283 11.42 2.70 4.30
C SER A 283 12.88 2.26 4.24
N ALA A 284 13.81 3.15 3.92
CA ALA A 284 15.22 2.77 3.85
C ALA A 284 15.76 2.28 5.20
N PRO A 285 15.58 3.00 6.32
CA PRO A 285 15.96 2.49 7.63
C PRO A 285 15.24 1.16 7.97
N ALA A 286 13.94 1.07 7.73
CA ALA A 286 13.16 -0.12 8.04
C ALA A 286 13.66 -1.36 7.29
N LEU A 287 13.97 -1.23 5.99
CA LEU A 287 14.50 -2.31 5.16
C LEU A 287 15.93 -2.72 5.56
N ALA A 288 16.66 -1.81 6.22
CA ALA A 288 17.99 -2.07 6.80
C ALA A 288 17.91 -2.57 8.25
N GLY A 289 16.74 -2.89 8.78
CA GLY A 289 16.56 -3.33 10.16
C GLY A 289 16.85 -2.25 11.22
N VAL A 290 16.73 -0.96 10.84
CA VAL A 290 16.92 0.19 11.73
C VAL A 290 15.56 0.87 11.92
N PRO A 291 14.91 0.74 13.08
CA PRO A 291 13.67 1.48 13.32
C PRO A 291 13.99 2.96 13.49
N VAL A 292 13.10 3.85 13.04
CA VAL A 292 13.28 5.30 13.21
C VAL A 292 12.76 5.81 14.56
N THR A 293 11.96 5.00 15.25
CA THR A 293 11.47 5.23 16.63
C THR A 293 11.53 3.92 17.42
N HIS A 294 11.73 4.01 18.73
CA HIS A 294 11.74 2.85 19.60
C HIS A 294 11.26 3.21 21.00
N ARG A 295 10.29 2.46 21.54
CA ARG A 295 9.78 2.66 22.90
C ARG A 295 10.93 2.51 23.91
N GLY A 296 11.21 3.55 24.67
CA GLY A 296 12.28 3.56 25.67
C GLY A 296 13.64 4.09 25.18
N LEU A 297 13.83 4.34 23.85
CA LEU A 297 15.01 4.99 23.30
C LEU A 297 14.71 6.36 22.73
N THR A 298 13.75 6.44 21.81
CA THR A 298 13.40 7.72 21.17
C THR A 298 11.94 7.76 20.75
N HIS A 299 11.29 8.90 21.03
CA HIS A 299 9.92 9.20 20.61
C HIS A 299 9.90 10.35 19.59
N GLU A 300 11.06 10.77 19.12
CA GLU A 300 11.22 11.87 18.17
C GLU A 300 11.85 11.39 16.88
N LEU A 301 11.36 11.90 15.77
CA LEU A 301 11.92 11.69 14.43
C LEU A 301 11.94 13.01 13.70
N THR A 302 13.13 13.43 13.26
CA THR A 302 13.28 14.60 12.40
C THR A 302 13.83 14.15 11.06
N VAL A 303 13.16 14.57 9.98
CA VAL A 303 13.58 14.28 8.61
C VAL A 303 14.02 15.58 7.95
N VAL A 304 15.25 15.62 7.46
CA VAL A 304 15.85 16.82 6.87
C VAL A 304 16.48 16.55 5.51
N SER A 305 16.62 17.62 4.72
CA SER A 305 17.37 17.60 3.47
C SER A 305 18.82 18.00 3.73
N GLY A 306 19.76 17.14 3.36
CA GLY A 306 21.20 17.44 3.35
C GLY A 306 21.72 18.00 2.01
N HIS A 307 20.81 18.44 1.12
CA HIS A 307 21.19 18.96 -0.20
C HIS A 307 22.05 20.22 -0.12
N VAL A 308 21.72 21.11 0.82
CA VAL A 308 22.50 22.34 1.11
C VAL A 308 23.32 22.09 2.38
N PRO A 309 24.63 22.32 2.37
CA PRO A 309 25.51 22.04 3.52
C PRO A 309 25.22 22.97 4.70
N PRO A 310 25.52 22.55 5.95
CA PRO A 310 25.51 23.42 7.10
C PRO A 310 26.36 24.68 6.88
N GLY A 311 25.87 25.82 7.40
CA GLY A 311 26.55 27.11 7.26
C GLY A 311 26.41 27.82 5.92
N HIS A 312 25.80 27.18 4.92
CA HIS A 312 25.51 27.83 3.65
C HIS A 312 24.31 28.79 3.80
N PRO A 313 24.34 30.01 3.18
CA PRO A 313 23.25 30.99 3.30
C PRO A 313 21.86 30.45 2.92
N ASP A 314 21.81 29.52 1.96
CA ASP A 314 20.55 28.91 1.50
C ASP A 314 20.11 27.72 2.36
N SER A 315 20.85 27.37 3.41
CA SER A 315 20.45 26.30 4.32
C SER A 315 19.34 26.78 5.25
N LEU A 316 18.15 26.20 5.12
CA LEU A 316 17.01 26.47 5.99
C LEU A 316 16.93 25.50 7.17
N VAL A 317 17.91 24.60 7.32
CA VAL A 317 17.96 23.63 8.42
C VAL A 317 18.75 24.22 9.59
N ASP A 318 18.16 24.26 10.77
CA ASP A 318 18.82 24.64 12.01
C ASP A 318 19.61 23.44 12.57
N TRP A 319 20.83 23.28 12.09
CA TRP A 319 21.71 22.18 12.48
C TRP A 319 22.12 22.22 13.94
N GLU A 320 22.21 23.42 14.54
CA GLU A 320 22.52 23.58 15.95
C GLU A 320 21.36 23.10 16.84
N ALA A 321 20.13 23.43 16.48
CA ALA A 321 18.96 22.89 17.18
C ALA A 321 18.88 21.37 17.04
N LEU A 322 19.11 20.82 15.85
CA LEU A 322 19.10 19.36 15.60
C LEU A 322 20.16 18.62 16.43
N ALA A 323 21.33 19.21 16.62
CA ALA A 323 22.39 18.64 17.46
C ALA A 323 21.94 18.42 18.90
N ARG A 324 21.09 19.29 19.43
CA ARG A 324 20.56 19.20 20.82
C ARG A 324 19.37 18.28 20.98
N LEU A 325 18.70 17.86 19.88
CA LEU A 325 17.60 16.92 19.93
C LEU A 325 18.12 15.52 20.30
N ARG A 326 17.32 14.77 21.08
CA ARG A 326 17.64 13.39 21.45
C ARG A 326 17.08 12.36 20.48
N GLY A 327 16.20 12.81 19.57
CA GLY A 327 15.52 11.99 18.62
C GLY A 327 16.41 11.47 17.48
N THR A 328 15.81 10.62 16.65
CA THR A 328 16.43 10.16 15.42
C THR A 328 16.41 11.28 14.38
N VAL A 329 17.53 11.50 13.72
CA VAL A 329 17.64 12.39 12.55
C VAL A 329 17.85 11.53 11.31
N VAL A 330 16.96 11.68 10.33
CA VAL A 330 17.07 11.03 9.01
C VAL A 330 17.37 12.11 7.97
N VAL A 331 18.47 11.95 7.24
CA VAL A 331 18.93 12.92 6.25
C VAL A 331 18.80 12.33 4.85
N LEU A 332 17.96 12.95 4.03
CA LEU A 332 17.86 12.69 2.60
C LEU A 332 18.86 13.58 1.83
N MET A 333 19.33 13.10 0.69
CA MET A 333 20.28 13.85 -0.19
C MET A 333 21.55 14.30 0.54
N GLY A 334 21.93 13.60 1.62
CA GLY A 334 23.01 13.99 2.52
C GLY A 334 24.39 13.41 2.18
N VAL A 335 24.54 12.49 1.20
CA VAL A 335 25.81 11.77 0.98
C VAL A 335 26.97 12.74 0.76
N ARG A 336 26.82 13.70 -0.16
CA ARG A 336 27.87 14.67 -0.50
C ARG A 336 28.26 15.57 0.66
N ASN A 337 27.27 16.01 1.42
CA ASN A 337 27.45 16.97 2.52
C ASN A 337 27.52 16.29 3.89
N GLY A 338 27.48 14.95 3.92
CA GLY A 338 27.46 14.17 5.16
C GLY A 338 28.63 14.44 6.11
N PRO A 339 29.87 14.59 5.63
CA PRO A 339 30.97 15.00 6.49
C PRO A 339 30.72 16.34 7.22
N ALA A 340 30.31 17.37 6.47
CA ALA A 340 29.99 18.67 7.06
C ALA A 340 28.76 18.60 8.01
N ILE A 341 27.77 17.75 7.68
CA ILE A 341 26.60 17.51 8.54
C ILE A 341 27.04 16.87 9.86
N ALA A 342 27.89 15.84 9.79
CA ALA A 342 28.40 15.19 11.00
C ALA A 342 29.20 16.17 11.88
N GLU A 343 30.07 16.97 11.27
CA GLU A 343 30.83 18.01 11.96
C GLU A 343 29.93 19.04 12.64
N ALA A 344 28.89 19.53 11.93
CA ALA A 344 27.95 20.51 12.48
C ALA A 344 27.14 19.94 13.66
N LEU A 345 26.70 18.67 13.59
CA LEU A 345 26.00 18.03 14.69
C LEU A 345 26.89 17.81 15.91
N VAL A 346 28.16 17.41 15.71
CA VAL A 346 29.12 17.25 16.82
C VAL A 346 29.46 18.62 17.42
N ALA A 347 29.75 19.62 16.62
CA ALA A 347 30.03 20.98 17.08
C ALA A 347 28.86 21.59 17.85
N GLY A 348 27.62 21.28 17.46
CA GLY A 348 26.38 21.68 18.13
C GLY A 348 26.10 20.92 19.44
N GLY A 349 26.97 19.95 19.82
CA GLY A 349 26.91 19.25 21.11
C GLY A 349 26.37 17.81 21.05
N ARG A 350 26.11 17.26 19.87
CA ARG A 350 25.75 15.83 19.75
C ARG A 350 27.00 14.95 19.92
N ASP A 351 26.88 13.90 20.72
CA ASP A 351 28.00 12.99 20.98
C ASP A 351 28.51 12.34 19.69
N ALA A 352 29.81 12.44 19.44
CA ALA A 352 30.43 11.75 18.29
C ALA A 352 30.29 10.22 18.35
N ALA A 353 30.07 9.63 19.52
CA ALA A 353 29.75 8.22 19.70
C ALA A 353 28.30 7.87 19.35
N THR A 354 27.41 8.86 19.08
CA THR A 354 26.02 8.61 18.67
C THR A 354 25.99 7.64 17.50
N PRO A 355 25.24 6.50 17.59
CA PRO A 355 25.13 5.54 16.51
C PRO A 355 24.56 6.19 15.23
N ALA A 356 25.06 5.73 14.11
CA ALA A 356 24.60 6.16 12.79
C ALA A 356 24.57 4.98 11.80
N ALA A 357 23.79 5.14 10.73
CA ALA A 357 23.74 4.19 9.63
C ALA A 357 23.61 4.91 8.29
N VAL A 358 24.21 4.34 7.25
CA VAL A 358 24.04 4.75 5.86
C VAL A 358 23.39 3.62 5.10
N VAL A 359 22.21 3.85 4.53
CA VAL A 359 21.46 2.84 3.76
C VAL A 359 21.49 3.25 2.30
N VAL A 360 22.15 2.44 1.47
CA VAL A 360 22.34 2.65 0.04
C VAL A 360 21.34 1.80 -0.74
N ASP A 361 20.82 2.32 -1.85
CA ASP A 361 19.97 1.60 -2.81
C ASP A 361 18.81 0.83 -2.13
N ALA A 362 18.19 1.43 -1.11
CA ALA A 362 17.14 0.78 -0.31
C ALA A 362 16.04 0.19 -1.20
N SER A 363 15.62 -1.02 -0.88
CA SER A 363 14.62 -1.84 -1.59
C SER A 363 15.07 -2.47 -2.93
N LEU A 364 16.26 -2.18 -3.40
CA LEU A 364 16.82 -2.78 -4.62
C LEU A 364 17.71 -3.98 -4.25
N ASP A 365 18.00 -4.84 -5.25
CA ASP A 365 18.91 -5.99 -5.07
C ASP A 365 20.33 -5.57 -4.68
N THR A 366 20.70 -4.31 -4.97
CA THR A 366 21.98 -3.69 -4.62
C THR A 366 21.97 -3.02 -3.24
N GLN A 367 20.89 -3.18 -2.45
CA GLN A 367 20.79 -2.58 -1.13
C GLN A 367 21.96 -2.97 -0.24
N SER A 368 22.57 -1.98 0.39
CA SER A 368 23.55 -2.20 1.46
C SER A 368 23.32 -1.23 2.63
N ALA A 369 23.76 -1.64 3.82
CA ALA A 369 23.66 -0.82 5.01
C ALA A 369 25.00 -0.83 5.77
N HIS A 370 25.49 0.35 6.09
CA HIS A 370 26.76 0.56 6.78
C HIS A 370 26.47 1.21 8.14
N ARG A 371 26.70 0.47 9.23
CA ARG A 371 26.56 0.97 10.60
C ARG A 371 27.88 1.62 11.04
N CYS A 372 27.77 2.77 11.67
CA CYS A 372 28.92 3.56 12.14
C CYS A 372 28.50 4.40 13.37
N THR A 373 29.32 5.37 13.73
CA THR A 373 28.99 6.43 14.67
C THR A 373 28.98 7.78 13.93
N LEU A 374 28.41 8.78 14.55
CA LEU A 374 28.42 10.16 14.00
C LEU A 374 29.87 10.63 13.74
N GLY A 375 30.80 10.30 14.64
CA GLY A 375 32.23 10.65 14.49
C GLY A 375 32.95 9.92 13.36
N THR A 376 32.47 8.74 12.94
CA THR A 376 33.06 7.94 11.83
C THR A 376 32.20 7.99 10.55
N LEU A 377 31.15 8.80 10.55
CA LEU A 377 30.23 8.89 9.40
C LEU A 377 30.96 9.39 8.14
N ALA A 378 31.89 10.32 8.27
CA ALA A 378 32.67 10.85 7.14
C ALA A 378 33.50 9.73 6.45
N ASP A 379 34.17 8.89 7.23
CA ASP A 379 34.95 7.76 6.72
C ASP A 379 34.04 6.73 6.05
N THR A 380 32.88 6.45 6.64
CA THR A 380 31.88 5.54 6.07
C THR A 380 31.36 6.06 4.73
N LEU A 381 31.12 7.36 4.60
CA LEU A 381 30.67 7.99 3.35
C LEU A 381 31.74 8.03 2.26
N ALA A 382 33.01 7.93 2.63
CA ALA A 382 34.12 7.82 1.69
C ALA A 382 34.32 6.40 1.13
N HIS A 383 33.61 5.40 1.67
CA HIS A 383 33.71 4.02 1.18
C HIS A 383 33.19 3.90 -0.25
N PRO A 384 33.90 3.15 -1.14
CA PRO A 384 33.52 3.03 -2.55
C PRO A 384 32.10 2.54 -2.82
N ASP A 385 31.54 1.71 -1.91
CA ASP A 385 30.20 1.17 -2.05
C ASP A 385 29.11 2.16 -1.62
N VAL A 386 29.48 3.28 -0.99
CA VAL A 386 28.53 4.31 -0.55
C VAL A 386 28.37 5.38 -1.62
N ARG A 387 27.25 5.35 -2.30
CA ARG A 387 26.93 6.26 -3.40
C ARG A 387 25.43 6.64 -3.34
N PRO A 388 25.04 7.78 -3.90
CA PRO A 388 23.62 8.11 -4.09
C PRO A 388 22.92 7.11 -5.05
N PRO A 389 21.66 6.73 -4.74
CA PRO A 389 20.86 7.22 -3.64
C PRO A 389 21.17 6.54 -2.30
N ALA A 390 21.32 7.33 -1.23
CA ALA A 390 21.49 6.78 0.11
C ALA A 390 20.84 7.70 1.15
N ILE A 391 20.42 7.08 2.25
CA ILE A 391 19.77 7.73 3.42
C ILE A 391 20.70 7.62 4.61
N LEU A 392 20.91 8.74 5.31
CA LEU A 392 21.66 8.75 6.57
C LEU A 392 20.68 8.71 7.75
N VAL A 393 20.98 7.91 8.75
CA VAL A 393 20.21 7.78 10.00
C VAL A 393 21.15 8.04 11.16
N VAL A 394 20.84 9.00 12.02
CA VAL A 394 21.66 9.35 13.20
C VAL A 394 20.78 9.29 14.44
N GLY A 395 21.17 8.47 15.42
CA GLY A 395 20.47 8.31 16.68
C GLY A 395 20.64 6.92 17.28
N GLU A 396 20.26 6.78 18.55
CA GLU A 396 20.42 5.55 19.35
C GLU A 396 19.81 4.30 18.67
N VAL A 397 18.78 4.48 17.88
CA VAL A 397 18.11 3.39 17.13
C VAL A 397 19.04 2.71 16.12
N ALA A 398 20.02 3.44 15.57
CA ALA A 398 21.01 2.87 14.65
C ALA A 398 22.00 1.91 15.33
N GLY A 399 22.11 1.98 16.66
CA GLY A 399 22.92 1.07 17.48
C GLY A 399 22.19 -0.21 17.91
N LEU A 400 20.90 -0.34 17.62
CA LEU A 400 20.16 -1.54 17.99
C LEU A 400 20.71 -2.78 17.27
N PRO A 401 20.70 -3.97 17.92
CA PRO A 401 21.08 -5.21 17.28
C PRO A 401 20.24 -5.48 16.02
N GLU A 402 20.83 -6.12 15.04
CA GLU A 402 20.11 -6.56 13.86
C GLU A 402 19.13 -7.68 14.24
N ALA A 403 17.83 -7.34 14.28
CA ALA A 403 16.76 -8.26 14.65
C ALA A 403 16.14 -8.96 13.43
N LEU A 404 16.36 -8.41 12.24
CA LEU A 404 15.87 -8.95 10.98
C LEU A 404 17.05 -9.57 10.24
N GLY A 405 17.00 -10.88 10.00
CA GLY A 405 17.98 -11.53 9.15
C GLY A 405 18.00 -10.82 7.78
N GLY A 406 19.16 -10.25 7.44
CA GLY A 406 19.36 -9.60 6.15
C GLY A 406 18.96 -10.55 5.00
N ARG A 407 18.23 -10.03 4.03
CA ARG A 407 18.05 -10.73 2.75
C ARG A 407 19.32 -10.66 1.95
#